data_c3a614e8e84ca2f891e924067e84084e
#
_entry.id   c3a614e8e84ca2f891e924067e84084e
#
_cell.length_a   1.000
_cell.length_b   1.000
_cell.length_c   1.000
_cell.angle_alpha   90.00
_cell.angle_beta   90.00
_cell.angle_gamma   90.00
#
_symmetry.space_group_name_H-M   'P 1'
#
loop_
_entity.id
_entity.type
_entity.pdbx_description
1 polymer ?
#
loop_
_entity_poly.entity_id
_entity_poly.type
_entity_poly.pdbx_seq_one_letter_code
_entity_poly.pdbx_strand_id
1 'polypeptide(L)'
;MRILLSNDDGYFAPGLAALAQALGTVAEVTVVAPERDRSGASNSLTLDRPLTLRKSSSGFYYVNGTPTDCVHLAVTGWLPQLPDMVISGINHGANMGDDTIYSGTVAAATEGFLLGIPSIAISLAGVTMGHYATAAQVALDLVNRYREHALSRPMLLNVNVPDLPYAELKSMETTRLGKRHKAEPVVKAESPRGETVYWVGAAGGAQDAGAGTDFHAVAQGRVSITPLQIDLTHFEQLDSIKRWMQE
;
A
#
# COMPACT_ATOMS: atom_id res chain seq x y z
N MET A 1 -15.77 -12.74 -9.26
CA MET A 1 -14.53 -12.41 -8.52
C MET A 1 -14.90 -11.57 -7.31
N ARG A 2 -14.38 -11.92 -6.13
CA ARG A 2 -14.59 -11.17 -4.88
C ARG A 2 -13.31 -10.43 -4.56
N ILE A 3 -13.40 -9.13 -4.26
CA ILE A 3 -12.26 -8.29 -3.94
C ILE A 3 -12.47 -7.67 -2.56
N LEU A 4 -11.48 -7.84 -1.68
CA LEU A 4 -11.40 -7.11 -0.42
C LEU A 4 -10.60 -5.83 -0.65
N LEU A 5 -11.19 -4.68 -0.32
CA LEU A 5 -10.52 -3.39 -0.33
C LEU A 5 -10.20 -2.92 1.08
N SER A 6 -9.01 -2.34 1.23
CA SER A 6 -8.57 -1.64 2.44
C SER A 6 -7.76 -0.39 2.06
N ASN A 7 -7.29 0.36 3.04
CA ASN A 7 -6.36 1.49 2.90
C ASN A 7 -5.77 1.85 4.27
N ASP A 8 -4.97 2.91 4.34
CA ASP A 8 -4.52 3.52 5.60
C ASP A 8 -5.06 4.94 5.83
N ASP A 9 -5.59 5.61 4.79
CA ASP A 9 -6.21 6.95 4.92
C ASP A 9 -7.57 6.94 5.65
N GLY A 10 -8.15 5.75 5.90
CA GLY A 10 -9.45 5.58 6.55
C GLY A 10 -10.61 5.31 5.58
N TYR A 11 -11.71 4.73 6.12
CA TYR A 11 -12.86 4.27 5.33
C TYR A 11 -13.59 5.37 4.53
N PHE A 12 -13.40 6.63 4.88
CA PHE A 12 -14.01 7.80 4.23
C PHE A 12 -13.12 8.45 3.16
N ALA A 13 -11.93 7.91 2.92
CA ALA A 13 -10.95 8.48 1.99
C ALA A 13 -11.47 8.47 0.54
N PRO A 14 -11.28 9.56 -0.22
CA PRO A 14 -11.76 9.65 -1.61
C PRO A 14 -11.11 8.64 -2.54
N GLY A 15 -9.84 8.27 -2.30
CA GLY A 15 -9.14 7.25 -3.06
C GLY A 15 -9.78 5.86 -2.92
N LEU A 16 -10.19 5.49 -1.70
CA LEU A 16 -10.88 4.23 -1.44
C LEU A 16 -12.27 4.20 -2.11
N ALA A 17 -13.00 5.31 -2.04
CA ALA A 17 -14.30 5.43 -2.69
C ALA A 17 -14.20 5.29 -4.22
N ALA A 18 -13.21 5.97 -4.85
CA ALA A 18 -12.96 5.87 -6.27
C ALA A 18 -12.60 4.44 -6.69
N LEU A 19 -11.76 3.76 -5.91
CA LEU A 19 -11.37 2.37 -6.14
C LEU A 19 -12.57 1.43 -6.04
N ALA A 20 -13.39 1.57 -4.99
CA ALA A 20 -14.58 0.74 -4.79
C ALA A 20 -15.61 0.94 -5.92
N GLN A 21 -15.81 2.17 -6.38
CA GLN A 21 -16.71 2.48 -7.49
C GLN A 21 -16.23 1.83 -8.79
N ALA A 22 -14.95 1.95 -9.14
CA ALA A 22 -14.42 1.39 -10.38
C ALA A 22 -14.47 -0.14 -10.37
N LEU A 23 -13.98 -0.78 -9.33
CA LEU A 23 -13.92 -2.24 -9.24
C LEU A 23 -15.29 -2.89 -9.03
N GLY A 24 -16.25 -2.17 -8.43
CA GLY A 24 -17.63 -2.63 -8.31
C GLY A 24 -18.35 -2.87 -9.64
N THR A 25 -17.80 -2.37 -10.76
CA THR A 25 -18.33 -2.63 -12.11
C THR A 25 -18.00 -4.04 -12.64
N VAL A 26 -16.97 -4.69 -12.10
CA VAL A 26 -16.44 -5.98 -12.61
C VAL A 26 -16.32 -7.08 -11.54
N ALA A 27 -16.49 -6.73 -10.26
CA ALA A 27 -16.30 -7.64 -9.15
C ALA A 27 -17.29 -7.36 -8.00
N GLU A 28 -17.49 -8.36 -7.13
CA GLU A 28 -18.11 -8.18 -5.83
C GLU A 28 -17.08 -7.58 -4.88
N VAL A 29 -17.31 -6.34 -4.44
CA VAL A 29 -16.38 -5.57 -3.62
C VAL A 29 -16.86 -5.51 -2.18
N THR A 30 -15.99 -5.90 -1.26
CA THR A 30 -16.16 -5.66 0.18
C THR A 30 -15.06 -4.69 0.64
N VAL A 31 -15.45 -3.65 1.37
CA VAL A 31 -14.52 -2.66 1.93
C VAL A 31 -14.41 -2.87 3.44
N VAL A 32 -13.19 -3.07 3.94
CA VAL A 32 -12.86 -3.07 5.37
C VAL A 32 -11.60 -2.23 5.57
N ALA A 33 -11.75 -1.07 6.19
CA ALA A 33 -10.69 -0.07 6.31
C ALA A 33 -10.60 0.49 7.75
N PRO A 34 -9.53 1.18 8.13
CA PRO A 34 -9.43 1.82 9.43
C PRO A 34 -10.50 2.90 9.65
N GLU A 35 -10.91 3.10 10.90
CA GLU A 35 -11.88 4.14 11.28
C GLU A 35 -11.37 5.56 11.04
N ARG A 36 -10.05 5.75 10.94
CA ARG A 36 -9.36 7.02 10.76
C ARG A 36 -8.03 6.80 10.04
N ASP A 37 -7.37 7.88 9.67
CA ASP A 37 -6.01 7.86 9.10
C ASP A 37 -5.04 7.13 10.04
N ARG A 38 -4.27 6.21 9.45
CA ARG A 38 -3.24 5.37 10.05
C ARG A 38 -1.93 5.43 9.27
N SER A 39 -1.66 6.55 8.61
CA SER A 39 -0.40 6.75 7.87
C SER A 39 0.81 6.44 8.74
N GLY A 40 1.77 5.70 8.19
CA GLY A 40 2.97 5.26 8.91
C GLY A 40 2.75 4.08 9.87
N ALA A 41 1.60 3.40 9.83
CA ALA A 41 1.31 2.26 10.72
C ALA A 41 2.19 1.04 10.44
N SER A 42 2.75 0.91 9.24
CA SER A 42 3.56 -0.26 8.85
C SER A 42 2.80 -1.59 9.04
N ASN A 43 3.51 -2.72 9.05
CA ASN A 43 2.94 -4.07 9.25
C ASN A 43 2.67 -4.36 10.73
N SER A 44 1.78 -3.60 11.36
CA SER A 44 1.48 -3.75 12.79
C SER A 44 0.11 -4.34 13.04
N LEU A 45 0.02 -5.29 13.99
CA LEU A 45 -1.21 -5.87 14.51
C LEU A 45 -1.53 -5.30 15.89
N THR A 46 -2.81 -5.06 16.16
CA THR A 46 -3.31 -4.64 17.46
C THR A 46 -3.54 -5.87 18.35
N LEU A 47 -2.63 -6.10 19.31
CA LEU A 47 -2.66 -7.26 20.21
C LEU A 47 -3.04 -6.90 21.65
N ASP A 48 -3.13 -5.61 21.98
CA ASP A 48 -3.34 -5.07 23.33
C ASP A 48 -4.81 -4.84 23.69
N ARG A 49 -5.71 -4.92 22.70
CA ARG A 49 -7.16 -4.67 22.87
C ARG A 49 -7.98 -5.36 21.77
N PRO A 50 -9.30 -5.58 22.03
CA PRO A 50 -10.19 -6.11 21.00
C PRO A 50 -10.43 -5.11 19.86
N LEU A 51 -10.61 -5.65 18.66
CA LEU A 51 -11.02 -4.90 17.48
C LEU A 51 -12.56 -4.84 17.40
N THR A 52 -13.08 -3.72 16.94
CA THR A 52 -14.51 -3.51 16.70
C THR A 52 -14.74 -3.23 15.24
N LEU A 53 -15.56 -4.05 14.58
CA LEU A 53 -16.01 -3.86 13.21
C LEU A 53 -17.37 -3.15 13.20
N ARG A 54 -17.50 -2.08 12.42
CA ARG A 54 -18.74 -1.33 12.25
C ARG A 54 -19.01 -1.07 10.78
N LYS A 55 -20.27 -0.79 10.44
CA LYS A 55 -20.71 -0.44 9.09
C LYS A 55 -21.09 1.03 9.00
N SER A 56 -20.55 1.72 8.01
CA SER A 56 -20.88 3.11 7.72
C SER A 56 -22.18 3.25 6.91
N SER A 57 -22.69 4.47 6.78
CA SER A 57 -23.83 4.79 5.93
C SER A 57 -23.56 4.56 4.44
N SER A 58 -22.29 4.61 4.00
CA SER A 58 -21.89 4.28 2.63
C SER A 58 -21.87 2.78 2.34
N GLY A 59 -22.08 1.93 3.38
CA GLY A 59 -21.99 0.48 3.24
C GLY A 59 -20.60 -0.10 3.51
N PHE A 60 -19.56 0.73 3.63
CA PHE A 60 -18.21 0.32 3.95
C PHE A 60 -18.08 -0.10 5.42
N TYR A 61 -17.28 -1.11 5.68
CA TYR A 61 -16.96 -1.52 7.04
C TYR A 61 -15.67 -0.84 7.51
N TYR A 62 -15.60 -0.55 8.80
CA TYR A 62 -14.41 0.06 9.40
C TYR A 62 -14.07 -0.54 10.76
N VAL A 63 -12.80 -0.53 11.07
CA VAL A 63 -12.20 -1.15 12.26
C VAL A 63 -11.40 -0.10 13.04
N ASN A 64 -11.45 -0.15 14.38
CA ASN A 64 -10.63 0.68 15.27
C ASN A 64 -9.17 0.19 15.37
N GLY A 65 -8.64 -0.37 14.30
CA GLY A 65 -7.33 -0.98 14.19
C GLY A 65 -6.43 -0.34 13.13
N THR A 66 -5.38 -1.07 12.76
CA THR A 66 -4.44 -0.74 11.69
C THR A 66 -4.98 -1.24 10.33
N PRO A 67 -4.38 -0.83 9.19
CA PRO A 67 -4.68 -1.42 7.89
C PRO A 67 -4.48 -2.94 7.85
N THR A 68 -3.42 -3.44 8.48
CA THR A 68 -3.14 -4.87 8.64
C THR A 68 -4.27 -5.58 9.40
N ASP A 69 -4.73 -4.99 10.52
CA ASP A 69 -5.86 -5.54 11.30
C ASP A 69 -7.13 -5.67 10.47
N CYS A 70 -7.41 -4.69 9.60
CA CYS A 70 -8.60 -4.69 8.75
C CYS A 70 -8.62 -5.90 7.82
N VAL A 71 -7.51 -6.17 7.15
CA VAL A 71 -7.37 -7.32 6.24
C VAL A 71 -7.34 -8.61 7.02
N HIS A 72 -6.55 -8.68 8.11
CA HIS A 72 -6.46 -9.86 8.96
C HIS A 72 -7.82 -10.29 9.48
N LEU A 73 -8.55 -9.38 10.13
CA LEU A 73 -9.89 -9.63 10.67
C LEU A 73 -10.87 -10.10 9.58
N ALA A 74 -10.85 -9.43 8.42
CA ALA A 74 -11.74 -9.76 7.33
C ALA A 74 -11.50 -11.17 6.80
N VAL A 75 -10.24 -11.54 6.55
CA VAL A 75 -9.86 -12.79 5.89
C VAL A 75 -9.88 -13.97 6.86
N THR A 76 -9.44 -13.79 8.11
CA THR A 76 -9.27 -14.90 9.05
C THR A 76 -10.52 -15.24 9.86
N GLY A 77 -11.55 -14.37 9.88
CA GLY A 77 -12.68 -14.64 10.77
C GLY A 77 -14.02 -14.03 10.41
N TRP A 78 -14.06 -12.96 9.62
CA TRP A 78 -15.32 -12.25 9.42
C TRP A 78 -15.99 -12.53 8.07
N LEU A 79 -15.24 -12.61 6.98
CA LEU A 79 -15.81 -12.91 5.68
C LEU A 79 -16.27 -14.38 5.60
N PRO A 80 -17.49 -14.65 5.10
CA PRO A 80 -18.00 -16.02 4.96
C PRO A 80 -17.24 -16.82 3.90
N GLN A 81 -16.59 -16.14 2.97
CA GLN A 81 -15.79 -16.71 1.90
C GLN A 81 -14.57 -15.84 1.66
N LEU A 82 -13.43 -16.47 1.41
CA LEU A 82 -12.19 -15.76 1.12
C LEU A 82 -12.32 -14.90 -0.16
N PRO A 83 -11.71 -13.72 -0.18
CA PRO A 83 -11.62 -12.93 -1.40
C PRO A 83 -10.63 -13.57 -2.38
N ASP A 84 -10.84 -13.34 -3.66
CA ASP A 84 -9.95 -13.80 -4.73
C ASP A 84 -8.74 -12.85 -4.88
N MET A 85 -8.86 -11.62 -4.35
CA MET A 85 -7.79 -10.60 -4.35
C MET A 85 -8.00 -9.60 -3.21
N VAL A 86 -6.89 -9.09 -2.68
CA VAL A 86 -6.86 -7.94 -1.77
C VAL A 86 -6.26 -6.74 -2.51
N ILE A 87 -6.92 -5.59 -2.48
CA ILE A 87 -6.37 -4.35 -3.03
C ILE A 87 -6.43 -3.27 -1.95
N SER A 88 -5.27 -2.68 -1.65
CA SER A 88 -5.14 -1.61 -0.66
C SER A 88 -4.87 -0.28 -1.36
N GLY A 89 -5.67 0.74 -1.07
CA GLY A 89 -5.55 2.10 -1.61
C GLY A 89 -6.92 2.70 -1.96
N ILE A 90 -6.94 3.72 -2.79
CA ILE A 90 -5.79 4.43 -3.41
C ILE A 90 -5.20 5.38 -2.38
N ASN A 91 -3.92 5.18 -2.07
CA ASN A 91 -3.23 6.00 -1.10
C ASN A 91 -3.06 7.45 -1.58
N HIS A 92 -3.21 8.38 -0.65
CA HIS A 92 -2.90 9.80 -0.85
C HIS A 92 -1.40 10.03 -0.71
N GLY A 93 -0.67 9.87 -1.79
CA GLY A 93 0.80 9.97 -1.85
C GLY A 93 1.46 8.69 -2.33
N ALA A 94 2.68 8.83 -2.81
CA ALA A 94 3.47 7.72 -3.31
C ALA A 94 4.02 6.84 -2.19
N ASN A 95 4.13 5.53 -2.46
CA ASN A 95 4.86 4.58 -1.64
C ASN A 95 5.98 3.99 -2.50
N MET A 96 7.14 4.67 -2.53
CA MET A 96 8.27 4.33 -3.40
C MET A 96 9.56 4.14 -2.60
N GLY A 97 10.44 3.28 -3.12
CA GLY A 97 11.72 2.98 -2.48
C GLY A 97 11.54 2.47 -1.06
N ASP A 98 12.36 2.98 -0.15
CA ASP A 98 12.39 2.57 1.27
C ASP A 98 11.09 2.92 2.03
N ASP A 99 10.27 3.87 1.51
CA ASP A 99 9.02 4.27 2.16
C ASP A 99 8.01 3.12 2.22
N THR A 100 8.12 2.12 1.33
CA THR A 100 7.27 0.93 1.32
C THR A 100 7.26 0.19 2.67
N ILE A 101 8.37 0.24 3.42
CA ILE A 101 8.50 -0.42 4.74
C ILE A 101 7.58 0.22 5.78
N TYR A 102 7.33 1.53 5.68
CA TYR A 102 6.52 2.30 6.64
C TYR A 102 5.06 2.43 6.21
N SER A 103 4.73 2.09 4.96
CA SER A 103 3.42 2.30 4.37
C SER A 103 2.36 1.37 4.97
N GLY A 104 1.27 1.95 5.49
CA GLY A 104 0.09 1.20 5.89
C GLY A 104 -0.68 0.62 4.70
N THR A 105 -0.68 1.30 3.55
CA THR A 105 -1.26 0.80 2.29
C THR A 105 -0.54 -0.46 1.82
N VAL A 106 0.80 -0.45 1.79
CA VAL A 106 1.60 -1.64 1.44
C VAL A 106 1.40 -2.74 2.48
N ALA A 107 1.31 -2.39 3.77
CA ALA A 107 1.10 -3.33 4.86
C ALA A 107 -0.22 -4.12 4.74
N ALA A 108 -1.33 -3.45 4.39
CA ALA A 108 -2.61 -4.12 4.17
C ALA A 108 -2.56 -5.12 3.00
N ALA A 109 -1.90 -4.75 1.90
CA ALA A 109 -1.68 -5.66 0.77
C ALA A 109 -0.74 -6.83 1.16
N THR A 110 0.30 -6.55 1.95
CA THR A 110 1.22 -7.55 2.48
C THR A 110 0.49 -8.58 3.33
N GLU A 111 -0.45 -8.16 4.19
CA GLU A 111 -1.24 -9.07 5.01
C GLU A 111 -2.08 -10.01 4.14
N GLY A 112 -2.74 -9.50 3.11
CA GLY A 112 -3.48 -10.33 2.15
C GLY A 112 -2.57 -11.37 1.48
N PHE A 113 -1.37 -10.97 1.07
CA PHE A 113 -0.40 -11.86 0.46
C PHE A 113 0.10 -12.94 1.44
N LEU A 114 0.40 -12.59 2.69
CA LEU A 114 0.81 -13.54 3.73
C LEU A 114 -0.28 -14.59 4.03
N LEU A 115 -1.55 -14.19 3.87
CA LEU A 115 -2.71 -15.08 3.98
C LEU A 115 -2.99 -15.88 2.70
N GLY A 116 -2.08 -15.85 1.71
CA GLY A 116 -2.14 -16.65 0.49
C GLY A 116 -2.99 -16.04 -0.63
N ILE A 117 -3.38 -14.78 -0.52
CA ILE A 117 -4.27 -14.11 -1.47
C ILE A 117 -3.44 -13.14 -2.34
N PRO A 118 -3.60 -13.15 -3.69
CA PRO A 118 -3.00 -12.15 -4.55
C PRO A 118 -3.35 -10.73 -4.11
N SER A 119 -2.34 -9.86 -3.98
CA SER A 119 -2.54 -8.56 -3.36
C SER A 119 -1.86 -7.42 -4.13
N ILE A 120 -2.50 -6.26 -4.15
CA ILE A 120 -2.02 -5.04 -4.79
C ILE A 120 -2.12 -3.88 -3.80
N ALA A 121 -1.02 -3.16 -3.60
CA ALA A 121 -1.01 -1.84 -3.01
C ALA A 121 -1.01 -0.80 -4.14
N ILE A 122 -1.91 0.18 -4.12
CA ILE A 122 -1.99 1.21 -5.16
C ILE A 122 -1.98 2.60 -4.55
N SER A 123 -1.12 3.46 -5.10
CA SER A 123 -0.85 4.81 -4.60
C SER A 123 -0.92 5.83 -5.74
N LEU A 124 -1.50 7.00 -5.49
CA LEU A 124 -1.48 8.14 -6.39
C LEU A 124 -0.26 9.00 -6.06
N ALA A 125 0.68 9.12 -7.00
CA ALA A 125 1.95 9.80 -6.83
C ALA A 125 1.90 11.21 -7.42
N GLY A 126 1.72 12.21 -6.57
CA GLY A 126 1.65 13.62 -7.00
C GLY A 126 1.63 14.57 -5.82
N VAL A 127 1.43 15.84 -6.09
CA VAL A 127 1.31 16.91 -5.09
C VAL A 127 -0.15 17.37 -4.93
N THR A 128 -0.90 17.42 -6.02
CA THR A 128 -2.28 17.94 -6.05
C THR A 128 -3.33 16.89 -5.74
N MET A 129 -3.01 15.61 -5.94
CA MET A 129 -3.89 14.45 -5.72
C MET A 129 -5.28 14.60 -6.34
N GLY A 130 -5.30 15.03 -7.62
CA GLY A 130 -6.53 15.30 -8.35
C GLY A 130 -7.11 14.10 -9.10
N HIS A 131 -6.29 13.11 -9.46
CA HIS A 131 -6.64 12.07 -10.42
C HIS A 131 -6.84 10.68 -9.82
N TYR A 132 -7.59 10.55 -8.72
CA TYR A 132 -7.94 9.23 -8.15
C TYR A 132 -8.66 8.33 -9.16
N ALA A 133 -9.47 8.91 -10.07
CA ALA A 133 -10.12 8.15 -11.13
C ALA A 133 -9.10 7.48 -12.07
N THR A 134 -7.96 8.12 -12.32
CA THR A 134 -6.86 7.54 -13.09
C THR A 134 -6.27 6.30 -12.40
N ALA A 135 -5.97 6.41 -11.11
CA ALA A 135 -5.43 5.29 -10.36
C ALA A 135 -6.47 4.16 -10.21
N ALA A 136 -7.75 4.49 -10.09
CA ALA A 136 -8.84 3.51 -10.08
C ALA A 136 -8.98 2.78 -11.43
N GLN A 137 -8.79 3.48 -12.55
CA GLN A 137 -8.78 2.87 -13.89
C GLN A 137 -7.57 1.93 -14.04
N VAL A 138 -6.38 2.33 -13.57
CA VAL A 138 -5.20 1.46 -13.56
C VAL A 138 -5.46 0.20 -12.74
N ALA A 139 -6.08 0.30 -11.56
CA ALA A 139 -6.47 -0.87 -10.77
C ALA A 139 -7.43 -1.79 -11.54
N LEU A 140 -8.41 -1.22 -12.23
CA LEU A 140 -9.36 -1.98 -13.07
C LEU A 140 -8.64 -2.73 -14.19
N ASP A 141 -7.68 -2.08 -14.86
CA ASP A 141 -6.89 -2.70 -15.92
C ASP A 141 -6.06 -3.88 -15.40
N LEU A 142 -5.44 -3.72 -14.21
CA LEU A 142 -4.67 -4.79 -13.56
C LEU A 142 -5.55 -5.96 -13.14
N VAL A 143 -6.74 -5.70 -12.60
CA VAL A 143 -7.72 -6.75 -12.24
C VAL A 143 -8.18 -7.49 -13.48
N ASN A 144 -8.51 -6.81 -14.57
CA ASN A 144 -8.91 -7.44 -15.82
C ASN A 144 -7.78 -8.29 -16.40
N ARG A 145 -6.55 -7.77 -16.42
CA ARG A 145 -5.38 -8.54 -16.86
C ARG A 145 -5.15 -9.78 -16.00
N TYR A 146 -5.32 -9.68 -14.68
CA TYR A 146 -5.21 -10.86 -13.80
C TYR A 146 -6.29 -11.90 -14.06
N ARG A 147 -7.51 -11.47 -14.37
CA ARG A 147 -8.62 -12.39 -14.72
C ARG A 147 -8.35 -13.17 -16.02
N GLU A 148 -7.72 -12.52 -16.98
CA GLU A 148 -7.39 -13.12 -18.28
C GLU A 148 -6.11 -13.97 -18.22
N HIS A 149 -5.14 -13.54 -17.42
CA HIS A 149 -3.80 -14.09 -17.33
C HIS A 149 -3.33 -14.22 -15.88
N ALA A 150 -4.02 -15.08 -15.10
CA ALA A 150 -3.65 -15.31 -13.71
C ALA A 150 -2.22 -15.87 -13.60
N LEU A 151 -1.45 -15.35 -12.65
CA LEU A 151 -0.14 -15.86 -12.34
C LEU A 151 -0.23 -17.19 -11.56
N SER A 152 0.74 -18.08 -11.75
CA SER A 152 0.76 -19.41 -11.12
C SER A 152 0.98 -19.38 -9.60
N ARG A 153 1.42 -18.25 -9.06
CA ARG A 153 1.63 -18.03 -7.61
C ARG A 153 0.98 -16.71 -7.20
N PRO A 154 0.54 -16.60 -5.94
CA PRO A 154 0.12 -15.30 -5.40
C PRO A 154 1.17 -14.23 -5.65
N MET A 155 0.73 -13.03 -6.00
CA MET A 155 1.60 -11.87 -6.22
C MET A 155 1.34 -10.82 -5.16
N LEU A 156 2.36 -10.06 -4.81
CA LEU A 156 2.27 -8.80 -4.09
C LEU A 156 2.85 -7.71 -4.97
N LEU A 157 2.02 -6.78 -5.43
CA LEU A 157 2.43 -5.67 -6.27
C LEU A 157 2.30 -4.35 -5.52
N ASN A 158 3.34 -3.51 -5.62
CA ASN A 158 3.29 -2.11 -5.23
C ASN A 158 3.18 -1.27 -6.50
N VAL A 159 2.07 -0.56 -6.64
CA VAL A 159 1.72 0.22 -7.84
C VAL A 159 1.68 1.70 -7.49
N ASN A 160 2.48 2.51 -8.18
CA ASN A 160 2.47 3.95 -8.06
C ASN A 160 2.03 4.58 -9.39
N VAL A 161 0.94 5.33 -9.34
CA VAL A 161 0.31 5.96 -10.51
C VAL A 161 0.61 7.45 -10.47
N PRO A 162 1.20 8.04 -11.53
CA PRO A 162 1.36 9.49 -11.61
C PRO A 162 0.02 10.23 -11.52
N ASP A 163 0.00 11.36 -10.81
CA ASP A 163 -1.20 12.21 -10.67
C ASP A 163 -1.46 13.00 -11.97
N LEU A 164 -1.89 12.28 -13.00
CA LEU A 164 -2.16 12.76 -14.36
C LEU A 164 -3.52 12.26 -14.84
N PRO A 165 -4.15 12.93 -15.80
CA PRO A 165 -5.26 12.36 -16.55
C PRO A 165 -4.87 11.00 -17.17
N TYR A 166 -5.77 10.02 -17.17
CA TYR A 166 -5.49 8.67 -17.68
C TYR A 166 -4.92 8.66 -19.10
N ALA A 167 -5.42 9.53 -19.98
CA ALA A 167 -4.95 9.65 -21.36
C ALA A 167 -3.53 10.20 -21.50
N GLU A 168 -2.97 10.81 -20.44
CA GLU A 168 -1.62 11.37 -20.42
C GLU A 168 -0.60 10.38 -19.81
N LEU A 169 -1.05 9.27 -19.22
CA LEU A 169 -0.18 8.20 -18.81
C LEU A 169 0.51 7.56 -20.01
N LYS A 170 1.82 7.38 -19.94
CA LYS A 170 2.57 6.82 -21.07
C LYS A 170 2.44 5.31 -21.16
N SER A 171 2.83 4.57 -20.13
CA SER A 171 2.78 3.10 -20.09
C SER A 171 2.86 2.59 -18.67
N MET A 172 2.53 1.32 -18.47
CA MET A 172 2.87 0.59 -17.25
C MET A 172 4.28 -0.01 -17.41
N GLU A 173 5.12 0.14 -16.40
CA GLU A 173 6.49 -0.34 -16.38
C GLU A 173 6.74 -1.22 -15.16
N THR A 174 7.34 -2.41 -15.37
CA THR A 174 7.83 -3.23 -14.26
C THR A 174 9.10 -2.62 -13.71
N THR A 175 9.13 -2.33 -12.43
CA THR A 175 10.19 -1.59 -11.76
C THR A 175 10.76 -2.38 -10.58
N ARG A 176 11.89 -1.93 -10.08
CA ARG A 176 12.40 -2.22 -8.75
C ARG A 176 12.20 -1.03 -7.83
N LEU A 177 12.26 -1.25 -6.55
CA LEU A 177 12.32 -0.15 -5.57
C LEU A 177 13.61 0.65 -5.78
N GLY A 178 13.48 1.97 -5.80
CA GLY A 178 14.61 2.87 -5.69
C GLY A 178 15.05 3.04 -4.23
N LYS A 179 15.79 4.11 -3.93
CA LYS A 179 16.18 4.48 -2.56
C LYS A 179 15.92 5.95 -2.32
N ARG A 180 15.51 6.29 -1.10
CA ARG A 180 15.50 7.67 -0.64
C ARG A 180 16.86 8.08 -0.06
N HIS A 181 17.14 9.37 -0.06
CA HIS A 181 18.16 9.92 0.80
C HIS A 181 17.81 9.67 2.26
N LYS A 182 18.84 9.80 3.14
CA LYS A 182 18.59 9.86 4.58
C LYS A 182 17.49 10.88 4.85
N ALA A 183 16.59 10.51 5.77
CA ALA A 183 15.53 11.42 6.21
C ALA A 183 16.14 12.75 6.68
N GLU A 184 15.42 13.84 6.45
CA GLU A 184 15.78 15.13 7.02
C GLU A 184 15.82 15.05 8.56
N PRO A 185 16.67 15.85 9.21
CA PRO A 185 16.74 15.85 10.67
C PRO A 185 15.38 16.12 11.30
N VAL A 186 15.19 15.63 12.52
CA VAL A 186 14.00 15.94 13.31
C VAL A 186 13.88 17.46 13.52
N VAL A 187 12.67 17.97 13.41
CA VAL A 187 12.37 19.38 13.65
C VAL A 187 11.98 19.56 15.12
N LYS A 188 12.85 20.28 15.86
CA LYS A 188 12.55 20.67 17.24
C LYS A 188 11.57 21.85 17.25
N ALA A 189 10.53 21.76 18.05
CA ALA A 189 9.54 22.80 18.25
C ALA A 189 9.18 22.93 19.73
N GLU A 190 8.41 23.94 20.08
CA GLU A 190 7.87 24.15 21.43
C GLU A 190 6.34 24.02 21.38
N SER A 191 5.77 23.24 22.30
CA SER A 191 4.32 23.12 22.42
C SER A 191 3.73 24.41 23.01
N PRO A 192 2.41 24.67 22.86
CA PRO A 192 1.77 25.83 23.49
C PRO A 192 1.89 25.89 25.02
N ARG A 193 2.33 24.80 25.67
CA ARG A 193 2.58 24.69 27.11
C ARG A 193 4.04 24.84 27.50
N GLY A 194 4.95 25.19 26.54
CA GLY A 194 6.37 25.37 26.77
C GLY A 194 7.19 24.07 26.80
N GLU A 195 6.60 22.94 26.41
CA GLU A 195 7.34 21.68 26.35
C GLU A 195 8.07 21.55 25.02
N THR A 196 9.32 21.09 25.06
CA THR A 196 10.05 20.75 23.83
C THR A 196 9.44 19.50 23.20
N VAL A 197 9.10 19.59 21.93
CA VAL A 197 8.57 18.48 21.10
C VAL A 197 9.43 18.31 19.85
N TYR A 198 9.37 17.12 19.26
CA TYR A 198 10.13 16.81 18.06
C TYR A 198 9.20 16.22 17.01
N TRP A 199 9.28 16.73 15.79
CA TRP A 199 8.60 16.18 14.62
C TRP A 199 9.58 15.33 13.82
N VAL A 200 9.13 14.20 13.33
CA VAL A 200 9.89 13.42 12.35
C VAL A 200 10.08 14.30 11.12
N GLY A 201 11.32 14.40 10.66
CA GLY A 201 11.65 15.20 9.47
C GLY A 201 10.97 14.65 8.20
N ALA A 202 10.90 15.50 7.19
CA ALA A 202 10.38 15.08 5.90
C ALA A 202 11.22 13.94 5.30
N ALA A 203 10.60 13.08 4.49
CA ALA A 203 11.34 12.14 3.68
C ALA A 203 12.29 12.90 2.74
N GLY A 204 13.56 12.50 2.70
CA GLY A 204 14.54 13.09 1.80
C GLY A 204 14.21 12.86 0.33
N GLY A 205 14.92 13.53 -0.58
CA GLY A 205 14.80 13.29 -2.01
C GLY A 205 15.19 11.86 -2.41
N ALA A 206 14.92 11.47 -3.65
CA ALA A 206 15.33 10.17 -4.16
C ALA A 206 16.86 10.13 -4.32
N GLN A 207 17.52 9.09 -3.78
CA GLN A 207 18.95 8.84 -3.93
C GLN A 207 19.24 7.92 -5.12
N ASP A 208 18.50 6.80 -5.22
CA ASP A 208 18.51 5.92 -6.38
C ASP A 208 17.17 6.09 -7.11
N ALA A 209 17.20 6.94 -8.13
CA ALA A 209 16.08 7.24 -9.02
C ALA A 209 16.46 7.02 -10.49
N GLY A 210 17.44 6.16 -10.75
CA GLY A 210 17.88 5.82 -12.12
C GLY A 210 16.86 4.97 -12.86
N ALA A 211 17.11 4.74 -14.16
CA ALA A 211 16.27 3.91 -15.01
C ALA A 211 15.96 2.54 -14.37
N GLY A 212 14.72 2.09 -14.51
CA GLY A 212 14.22 0.86 -13.92
C GLY A 212 13.76 0.97 -12.46
N THR A 213 13.86 2.14 -11.82
CA THR A 213 13.29 2.38 -10.49
C THR A 213 11.87 2.92 -10.57
N ASP A 214 11.09 2.71 -9.49
CA ASP A 214 9.76 3.27 -9.28
C ASP A 214 9.78 4.81 -9.38
N PHE A 215 10.76 5.49 -8.78
CA PHE A 215 10.93 6.93 -8.88
C PHE A 215 11.08 7.40 -10.33
N HIS A 216 11.92 6.69 -11.10
CA HIS A 216 12.15 7.05 -12.50
C HIS A 216 10.88 6.89 -13.34
N ALA A 217 10.20 5.75 -13.22
CA ALA A 217 8.99 5.48 -13.97
C ALA A 217 7.93 6.55 -13.72
N VAL A 218 7.65 6.87 -12.45
CA VAL A 218 6.67 7.89 -12.05
C VAL A 218 7.06 9.27 -12.56
N ALA A 219 8.34 9.67 -12.42
CA ALA A 219 8.85 10.94 -12.92
C ALA A 219 8.72 11.09 -14.44
N GLN A 220 8.71 9.97 -15.18
CA GLN A 220 8.49 9.94 -16.64
C GLN A 220 7.01 9.87 -17.04
N GLY A 221 6.07 9.95 -16.10
CA GLY A 221 4.63 9.83 -16.35
C GLY A 221 4.20 8.39 -16.69
N ARG A 222 4.92 7.39 -16.18
CA ARG A 222 4.60 5.96 -16.32
C ARG A 222 4.12 5.39 -15.01
N VAL A 223 3.20 4.43 -15.08
CA VAL A 223 2.78 3.67 -13.91
C VAL A 223 3.89 2.72 -13.52
N SER A 224 4.38 2.82 -12.29
CA SER A 224 5.35 1.91 -11.72
C SER A 224 4.64 0.69 -11.13
N ILE A 225 5.09 -0.52 -11.47
CA ILE A 225 4.60 -1.79 -10.93
C ILE A 225 5.80 -2.56 -10.40
N THR A 226 5.98 -2.56 -9.09
CA THR A 226 7.08 -3.24 -8.41
C THR A 226 6.57 -4.52 -7.74
N PRO A 227 7.01 -5.72 -8.14
CA PRO A 227 6.75 -6.93 -7.38
C PRO A 227 7.55 -6.90 -6.07
N LEU A 228 6.87 -7.15 -4.95
CA LEU A 228 7.49 -7.18 -3.63
C LEU A 228 7.71 -8.61 -3.13
N GLN A 229 8.73 -8.77 -2.31
CA GLN A 229 9.06 -10.00 -1.59
C GLN A 229 9.08 -9.72 -0.10
N ILE A 230 8.55 -10.65 0.69
CA ILE A 230 8.43 -10.51 2.16
C ILE A 230 9.57 -11.21 2.90
N ASP A 231 10.21 -12.20 2.27
CA ASP A 231 11.33 -12.90 2.91
C ASP A 231 12.53 -11.96 3.07
N LEU A 232 12.79 -11.58 4.31
CA LEU A 232 13.89 -10.69 4.70
C LEU A 232 15.21 -11.43 4.95
N THR A 233 15.27 -12.76 4.72
CA THR A 233 16.48 -13.56 4.91
C THR A 233 17.52 -13.19 3.85
N HIS A 234 18.68 -12.71 4.29
CA HIS A 234 19.79 -12.46 3.37
C HIS A 234 20.54 -13.77 3.11
N PHE A 235 20.03 -14.57 2.16
CA PHE A 235 20.53 -15.91 1.87
C PHE A 235 22.03 -15.96 1.55
N GLU A 236 22.55 -14.95 0.84
CA GLU A 236 23.96 -14.86 0.48
C GLU A 236 24.91 -14.69 1.68
N GLN A 237 24.38 -14.20 2.82
CA GLN A 237 25.17 -14.01 4.05
C GLN A 237 25.16 -15.22 5.00
N LEU A 238 24.30 -16.21 4.80
CA LEU A 238 24.16 -17.33 5.72
C LEU A 238 25.48 -18.04 5.98
N ASP A 239 26.23 -18.37 4.93
CA ASP A 239 27.51 -19.08 5.05
C ASP A 239 28.61 -18.21 5.68
N SER A 240 28.61 -16.91 5.43
CA SER A 240 29.59 -16.01 6.05
C SER A 240 29.36 -15.85 7.55
N ILE A 241 28.09 -15.70 7.97
CA ILE A 241 27.71 -15.63 9.39
C ILE A 241 28.01 -16.96 10.09
N LYS A 242 27.72 -18.10 9.42
CA LYS A 242 28.04 -19.43 10.00
C LYS A 242 29.54 -19.58 10.27
N ARG A 243 30.40 -19.15 9.36
CA ARG A 243 31.86 -19.17 9.56
C ARG A 243 32.29 -18.25 10.69
N TRP A 244 31.79 -17.00 10.71
CA TRP A 244 32.10 -16.04 11.78
C TRP A 244 31.71 -16.52 13.18
N MET A 245 30.62 -17.31 13.31
CA MET A 245 30.24 -17.91 14.61
C MET A 245 31.10 -19.08 15.07
N GLN A 246 31.98 -19.62 14.22
CA GLN A 246 32.88 -20.74 14.52
C GLN A 246 34.31 -20.30 14.86
N GLU A 247 34.65 -19.03 14.63
CA GLU A 247 35.91 -18.39 15.03
C GLU A 247 35.87 -17.89 16.49
#